data_7bd18d486ede9089aa7fc32aa6fb795d
#
_entry.id   7bd18d486ede9089aa7fc32aa6fb795d
#
_cell.length_a   1.000
_cell.length_b   1.000
_cell.length_c   1.000
_cell.angle_alpha   90.00
_cell.angle_beta   90.00
_cell.angle_gamma   90.00
#
_symmetry.space_group_name_H-M   'P 1'
#
loop_
_entity.id
_entity.type
_entity.pdbx_description
1 polymer ?
#
loop_
_entity_poly.entity_id
_entity_poly.type
_entity_poly.pdbx_seq_one_letter_code
_entity_poly.pdbx_strand_id
1 'polypeptide(L)'
;ANLVAKSLVAAEVDGPVTRYRLLDTARAYALEKLAGSGELEAVTRRYAEYYRDVFERAETEWETRPATEWLADYGRQIDNLRAALDWAFSPDGDASVGVAMTAAAVPLWMHSSLLDECRTRVERALATIKVGETANARREMKLRAALGASLLYTRGAVPETGAAWTKALKIAESLDDAEYQLRSLWGLWSFHITDGHYRVALAVAQRSCTVAANRSDPNDRLIGEHMVGVLRHYQGDQPGARRHLERVFTNYATADHRSHIMRFQIDLRAGARATLARVLWLQGFPDQATRTAESNIEDARANASSLCSALALAACPIALWTGDLTAAESYVGMLLNRSTRHALPIWHAFGLCHQAALAIKRGDLNTGLWLQHAGFDDLGEAKTGFRFIPYLSDMAEALGRAGQIADGIAAIDEAIERCERTEVHWVMSELLRIKGELLLLQAAPGVAAAAEDHFRQALDWARRQSALSFELCAATSLAQLQSDQGRPADAMALLQSVYHRFTEGFETADLRGAKALLDALQ
;
A
#
# COMPACT_ATOMS: atom_id res chain seq x y z
N ALA A 1 49.24 -1.78 12.82
CA ALA A 1 49.68 -2.42 14.07
C ALA A 1 50.04 -1.42 15.17
N ASN A 2 50.85 -0.39 14.91
CA ASN A 2 51.36 0.53 15.93
C ASN A 2 50.27 1.42 16.59
N LEU A 3 49.26 1.86 15.86
CA LEU A 3 48.14 2.67 16.40
C LEU A 3 47.18 1.84 17.26
N VAL A 4 46.98 0.59 16.92
CA VAL A 4 46.15 -0.35 17.72
C VAL A 4 46.86 -0.67 19.04
N ALA A 5 48.17 -0.94 18.99
CA ALA A 5 48.97 -1.22 20.19
C ALA A 5 48.99 -0.04 21.17
N LYS A 6 48.85 1.22 20.68
CA LYS A 6 48.76 2.45 21.48
C LYS A 6 47.33 2.80 21.87
N SER A 7 46.33 1.95 21.61
CA SER A 7 44.91 2.17 21.89
C SER A 7 44.34 3.45 21.28
N LEU A 8 44.94 3.93 20.19
CA LEU A 8 44.44 5.10 19.43
C LEU A 8 43.40 4.68 18.40
N VAL A 9 43.42 3.41 18.00
CA VAL A 9 42.50 2.79 17.03
C VAL A 9 42.04 1.47 17.62
N ALA A 10 40.76 1.26 17.68
CA ALA A 10 40.19 -0.06 17.99
C ALA A 10 40.16 -0.93 16.71
N ALA A 11 40.61 -2.16 16.83
CA ALA A 11 40.52 -3.17 15.76
C ALA A 11 39.41 -4.14 16.11
N GLU A 12 38.43 -4.26 15.26
CA GLU A 12 37.35 -5.24 15.34
C GLU A 12 37.68 -6.38 14.35
N VAL A 13 37.99 -7.56 14.87
CA VAL A 13 38.26 -8.77 14.07
C VAL A 13 36.98 -9.58 14.05
N ASP A 14 36.03 -9.18 13.23
CA ASP A 14 34.76 -9.87 13.04
C ASP A 14 34.65 -10.29 11.57
N GLY A 15 35.03 -11.56 11.27
CA GLY A 15 35.06 -12.09 9.92
C GLY A 15 36.40 -11.98 9.19
N PRO A 16 36.43 -12.10 7.84
CA PRO A 16 37.66 -12.18 7.03
C PRO A 16 38.40 -10.85 6.91
N VAL A 17 37.81 -9.74 7.34
CA VAL A 17 38.39 -8.39 7.21
C VAL A 17 38.48 -7.69 8.55
N THR A 18 39.72 -7.36 8.98
CA THR A 18 39.93 -6.55 10.19
C THR A 18 39.49 -5.11 9.94
N ARG A 19 38.61 -4.61 10.78
CA ARG A 19 38.12 -3.22 10.74
C ARG A 19 38.78 -2.37 11.80
N TYR A 20 39.00 -1.09 11.48
CA TYR A 20 39.63 -0.16 12.37
C TYR A 20 38.68 1.01 12.64
N ARG A 21 38.52 1.34 13.93
CA ARG A 21 37.71 2.49 14.37
C ARG A 21 38.56 3.41 15.25
N LEU A 22 38.54 4.71 14.95
CA LEU A 22 39.08 5.73 15.84
C LEU A 22 38.16 5.89 17.06
N LEU A 23 38.72 5.93 18.25
CA LEU A 23 37.97 6.32 19.44
C LEU A 23 37.59 7.81 19.35
N ASP A 24 36.46 8.22 19.92
CA ASP A 24 35.92 9.58 19.75
C ASP A 24 36.92 10.68 20.19
N THR A 25 37.61 10.47 21.29
CA THR A 25 38.67 11.39 21.77
C THR A 25 39.88 11.44 20.81
N ALA A 26 40.31 10.28 20.30
CA ALA A 26 41.38 10.20 19.32
C ALA A 26 40.99 10.86 17.99
N ARG A 27 39.74 10.68 17.57
CA ARG A 27 39.18 11.32 16.38
C ARG A 27 39.12 12.83 16.49
N ALA A 28 38.65 13.38 17.63
CA ALA A 28 38.58 14.81 17.86
C ALA A 28 39.98 15.44 17.83
N TYR A 29 40.93 14.84 18.53
CA TYR A 29 42.31 15.26 18.53
C TYR A 29 42.97 15.20 17.14
N ALA A 30 42.74 14.11 16.39
CA ALA A 30 43.26 13.96 15.05
C ALA A 30 42.70 15.02 14.09
N LEU A 31 41.42 15.37 14.19
CA LEU A 31 40.80 16.44 13.40
C LEU A 31 41.40 17.82 13.72
N GLU A 32 41.65 18.13 15.00
CA GLU A 32 42.32 19.36 15.40
C GLU A 32 43.74 19.45 14.79
N LYS A 33 44.52 18.37 14.87
CA LYS A 33 45.86 18.33 14.30
C LYS A 33 45.85 18.41 12.76
N LEU A 34 44.87 17.75 12.13
CA LEU A 34 44.71 17.82 10.69
C LEU A 34 44.33 19.21 10.21
N ALA A 35 43.49 19.94 10.96
CA ALA A 35 43.18 21.35 10.67
C ALA A 35 44.42 22.24 10.76
N GLY A 36 45.29 21.99 11.73
CA GLY A 36 46.53 22.74 11.90
C GLY A 36 47.64 22.39 10.89
N SER A 37 47.58 21.24 10.20
CA SER A 37 48.61 20.81 9.24
C SER A 37 48.43 21.40 7.83
N GLY A 38 47.25 21.97 7.52
CA GLY A 38 46.89 22.41 6.18
C GLY A 38 46.47 21.27 5.22
N GLU A 39 46.41 20.02 5.70
CA GLU A 39 46.06 18.86 4.89
C GLU A 39 44.57 18.51 4.93
N LEU A 40 43.76 19.21 5.75
CA LEU A 40 42.37 18.90 6.04
C LEU A 40 41.54 18.80 4.75
N GLU A 41 41.63 19.76 3.85
CA GLU A 41 40.89 19.78 2.60
C GLU A 41 41.22 18.57 1.71
N ALA A 42 42.50 18.27 1.54
CA ALA A 42 42.95 17.15 0.71
C ALA A 42 42.51 15.78 1.28
N VAL A 43 42.55 15.63 2.62
CA VAL A 43 42.15 14.40 3.29
C VAL A 43 40.64 14.22 3.25
N THR A 44 39.86 15.26 3.53
CA THR A 44 38.38 15.19 3.51
C THR A 44 37.83 14.99 2.10
N ARG A 45 38.45 15.59 1.07
CA ARG A 45 38.12 15.32 -0.34
C ARG A 45 38.35 13.84 -0.68
N ARG A 46 39.53 13.28 -0.38
CA ARG A 46 39.83 11.85 -0.63
C ARG A 46 38.91 10.94 0.14
N TYR A 47 38.51 11.31 1.35
CA TYR A 47 37.54 10.57 2.15
C TYR A 47 36.15 10.53 1.44
N ALA A 48 35.66 11.68 0.99
CA ALA A 48 34.38 11.78 0.30
C ALA A 48 34.40 11.04 -1.04
N GLU A 49 35.49 11.16 -1.83
CA GLU A 49 35.66 10.42 -3.09
C GLU A 49 35.70 8.90 -2.85
N TYR A 50 36.40 8.45 -1.80
CA TYR A 50 36.41 7.04 -1.43
C TYR A 50 34.99 6.52 -1.12
N TYR A 51 34.20 7.26 -0.34
CA TYR A 51 32.83 6.83 -0.03
C TYR A 51 31.88 6.97 -1.21
N ARG A 52 32.08 7.93 -2.10
CA ARG A 52 31.38 7.93 -3.40
C ARG A 52 31.62 6.61 -4.13
N ASP A 53 32.85 6.18 -4.29
CA ASP A 53 33.21 4.95 -5.01
C ASP A 53 32.69 3.68 -4.28
N VAL A 54 32.66 3.71 -2.94
CA VAL A 54 32.04 2.65 -2.12
C VAL A 54 30.55 2.54 -2.43
N PHE A 55 29.82 3.67 -2.44
CA PHE A 55 28.38 3.65 -2.66
C PHE A 55 27.97 3.45 -4.13
N GLU A 56 28.78 3.89 -5.09
CA GLU A 56 28.57 3.54 -6.50
C GLU A 56 28.74 2.03 -6.73
N ARG A 57 29.64 1.36 -6.05
CA ARG A 57 29.71 -0.10 -6.02
C ARG A 57 28.53 -0.72 -5.30
N ALA A 58 28.13 -0.16 -4.15
CA ALA A 58 26.96 -0.63 -3.43
C ALA A 58 25.70 -0.60 -4.31
N GLU A 59 25.52 0.45 -5.11
CA GLU A 59 24.40 0.57 -6.04
C GLU A 59 24.43 -0.54 -7.11
N THR A 60 25.59 -0.86 -7.67
CA THR A 60 25.72 -1.93 -8.68
C THR A 60 25.54 -3.33 -8.10
N GLU A 61 26.01 -3.56 -6.87
CA GLU A 61 25.88 -4.83 -6.18
C GLU A 61 24.48 -5.07 -5.58
N TRP A 62 23.68 -4.01 -5.43
CA TRP A 62 22.37 -4.03 -4.80
C TRP A 62 21.42 -5.05 -5.43
N GLU A 63 21.39 -5.17 -6.75
CA GLU A 63 20.49 -6.07 -7.46
C GLU A 63 20.97 -7.53 -7.47
N THR A 64 22.25 -7.76 -7.23
CA THR A 64 22.89 -9.09 -7.40
C THR A 64 23.22 -9.80 -6.08
N ARG A 65 23.43 -9.06 -4.99
CA ARG A 65 23.83 -9.62 -3.69
C ARG A 65 22.62 -9.87 -2.75
N PRO A 66 22.68 -10.88 -1.85
CA PRO A 66 21.69 -11.08 -0.79
C PRO A 66 21.53 -9.82 0.08
N ALA A 67 20.28 -9.38 0.35
CA ALA A 67 20.02 -8.13 1.07
C ALA A 67 20.66 -8.09 2.46
N THR A 68 20.64 -9.22 3.17
CA THR A 68 21.25 -9.35 4.50
C THR A 68 22.77 -9.14 4.46
N GLU A 69 23.45 -9.70 3.47
CA GLU A 69 24.88 -9.52 3.28
C GLU A 69 25.22 -8.11 2.83
N TRP A 70 24.45 -7.59 1.87
CA TRP A 70 24.62 -6.22 1.37
C TRP A 70 24.44 -5.19 2.49
N LEU A 71 23.40 -5.32 3.31
CA LEU A 71 23.19 -4.47 4.48
C LEU A 71 24.27 -4.64 5.55
N ALA A 72 24.74 -5.86 5.77
CA ALA A 72 25.83 -6.10 6.72
C ALA A 72 27.11 -5.36 6.32
N ASP A 73 27.35 -5.19 5.02
CA ASP A 73 28.54 -4.50 4.53
C ASP A 73 28.34 -2.99 4.42
N TYR A 74 27.25 -2.54 3.77
CA TYR A 74 27.03 -1.13 3.45
C TYR A 74 26.24 -0.38 4.54
N GLY A 75 25.36 -1.05 5.28
CA GLY A 75 24.60 -0.44 6.38
C GLY A 75 25.49 0.09 7.50
N ARG A 76 26.60 -0.60 7.77
CA ARG A 76 27.60 -0.16 8.76
C ARG A 76 28.37 1.10 8.36
N GLN A 77 28.31 1.49 7.08
CA GLN A 77 29.01 2.65 6.53
C GLN A 77 28.17 3.94 6.62
N ILE A 78 26.96 3.87 7.19
CA ILE A 78 26.01 4.99 7.17
C ILE A 78 26.55 6.27 7.82
N ASP A 79 27.29 6.15 8.92
CA ASP A 79 27.85 7.32 9.59
C ASP A 79 29.02 7.94 8.80
N ASN A 80 29.76 7.10 8.09
CA ASN A 80 30.79 7.56 7.17
C ASN A 80 30.17 8.26 5.95
N LEU A 81 29.05 7.71 5.41
CA LEU A 81 28.26 8.34 4.37
C LEU A 81 27.76 9.73 4.80
N ARG A 82 27.20 9.83 6.00
CA ARG A 82 26.73 11.10 6.58
C ARG A 82 27.84 12.13 6.65
N ALA A 83 28.99 11.75 7.22
CA ALA A 83 30.13 12.63 7.33
C ALA A 83 30.69 13.09 5.98
N ALA A 84 30.77 12.19 5.01
CA ALA A 84 31.22 12.49 3.66
C ALA A 84 30.25 13.44 2.92
N LEU A 85 28.93 13.23 3.06
CA LEU A 85 27.90 14.10 2.50
C LEU A 85 27.89 15.49 3.17
N ASP A 86 28.08 15.55 4.49
CA ASP A 86 28.13 16.83 5.22
C ASP A 86 29.29 17.71 4.75
N TRP A 87 30.47 17.11 4.53
CA TRP A 87 31.59 17.80 3.91
C TRP A 87 31.29 18.17 2.45
N ALA A 88 30.81 17.24 1.63
CA ALA A 88 30.61 17.48 0.19
C ALA A 88 29.65 18.65 -0.09
N PHE A 89 28.67 18.86 0.76
CA PHE A 89 27.75 20.00 0.67
C PHE A 89 28.08 21.18 1.59
N SER A 90 29.28 21.20 2.22
CA SER A 90 29.78 22.38 2.95
C SER A 90 30.31 23.44 1.97
N PRO A 91 30.55 24.68 2.44
CA PRO A 91 31.12 25.73 1.59
C PRO A 91 32.49 25.36 0.97
N ASP A 92 33.29 24.56 1.67
CA ASP A 92 34.63 24.13 1.25
C ASP A 92 34.58 22.74 0.55
N GLY A 93 33.37 22.19 0.33
CA GLY A 93 33.16 20.86 -0.22
C GLY A 93 33.02 20.84 -1.74
N ASP A 94 32.76 19.63 -2.26
CA ASP A 94 32.50 19.42 -3.65
C ASP A 94 31.09 18.85 -3.84
N ALA A 95 30.13 19.72 -4.20
CA ALA A 95 28.74 19.36 -4.40
C ALA A 95 28.55 18.31 -5.48
N SER A 96 29.46 18.17 -6.47
CA SER A 96 29.35 17.15 -7.52
C SER A 96 29.58 15.75 -6.96
N VAL A 97 30.53 15.60 -6.03
CA VAL A 97 30.76 14.36 -5.26
C VAL A 97 29.55 14.06 -4.38
N GLY A 98 29.00 15.09 -3.71
CA GLY A 98 27.81 14.97 -2.87
C GLY A 98 26.58 14.46 -3.64
N VAL A 99 26.32 15.03 -4.82
CA VAL A 99 25.22 14.61 -5.70
C VAL A 99 25.38 13.15 -6.17
N ALA A 100 26.58 12.78 -6.63
CA ALA A 100 26.86 11.40 -7.08
C ALA A 100 26.65 10.40 -5.94
N MET A 101 27.24 10.69 -4.76
CA MET A 101 27.14 9.83 -3.58
C MET A 101 25.69 9.75 -3.06
N THR A 102 24.92 10.85 -3.06
CA THR A 102 23.50 10.84 -2.68
C THR A 102 22.69 9.93 -3.61
N ALA A 103 22.88 10.03 -4.93
CA ALA A 103 22.17 9.19 -5.88
C ALA A 103 22.51 7.71 -5.69
N ALA A 104 23.76 7.37 -5.44
CA ALA A 104 24.23 6.00 -5.23
C ALA A 104 23.79 5.40 -3.88
N ALA A 105 23.55 6.23 -2.86
CA ALA A 105 23.13 5.80 -1.53
C ALA A 105 21.63 5.62 -1.37
N VAL A 106 20.80 5.99 -2.35
CA VAL A 106 19.34 5.82 -2.31
C VAL A 106 18.91 4.41 -1.90
N PRO A 107 19.46 3.32 -2.45
CA PRO A 107 19.09 1.96 -2.06
C PRO A 107 19.29 1.70 -0.56
N LEU A 108 20.35 2.25 0.05
CA LEU A 108 20.63 2.06 1.47
C LEU A 108 19.54 2.69 2.35
N TRP A 109 19.18 3.94 2.11
CA TRP A 109 18.13 4.62 2.89
C TRP A 109 16.78 3.98 2.73
N MET A 110 16.41 3.62 1.50
CA MET A 110 15.12 2.96 1.20
C MET A 110 15.01 1.60 1.91
N HIS A 111 16.07 0.79 1.85
CA HIS A 111 16.06 -0.53 2.47
C HIS A 111 16.15 -0.47 4.01
N SER A 112 16.83 0.52 4.55
CA SER A 112 16.92 0.76 5.99
C SER A 112 15.71 1.50 6.58
N SER A 113 14.68 1.79 5.77
CA SER A 113 13.50 2.58 6.16
C SER A 113 13.83 4.00 6.66
N LEU A 114 14.96 4.56 6.24
CA LEU A 114 15.41 5.92 6.58
C LEU A 114 14.88 6.95 5.58
N LEU A 115 13.54 6.95 5.39
CA LEU A 115 12.89 7.70 4.32
C LEU A 115 12.98 9.22 4.48
N ASP A 116 12.90 9.75 5.71
CA ASP A 116 13.05 11.17 5.99
C ASP A 116 14.49 11.65 5.76
N GLU A 117 15.48 10.84 6.13
CA GLU A 117 16.88 11.16 5.83
C GLU A 117 17.11 11.15 4.30
N CYS A 118 16.61 10.13 3.60
CA CYS A 118 16.66 10.06 2.14
C CYS A 118 16.07 11.32 1.52
N ARG A 119 14.86 11.71 1.92
CA ARG A 119 14.19 12.92 1.43
C ARG A 119 15.05 14.16 1.61
N THR A 120 15.52 14.41 2.82
CA THR A 120 16.30 15.62 3.16
C THR A 120 17.62 15.68 2.38
N ARG A 121 18.35 14.54 2.27
CA ARG A 121 19.60 14.46 1.50
C ARG A 121 19.37 14.64 0.00
N VAL A 122 18.30 14.04 -0.53
CA VAL A 122 17.92 14.17 -1.94
C VAL A 122 17.47 15.59 -2.29
N GLU A 123 16.67 16.26 -1.45
CA GLU A 123 16.29 17.66 -1.63
C GLU A 123 17.52 18.57 -1.70
N ARG A 124 18.49 18.37 -0.81
CA ARG A 124 19.75 19.11 -0.81
C ARG A 124 20.55 18.87 -2.09
N ALA A 125 20.69 17.62 -2.52
CA ALA A 125 21.40 17.29 -3.74
C ALA A 125 20.73 17.89 -4.99
N LEU A 126 19.40 17.84 -5.08
CA LEU A 126 18.64 18.44 -6.18
C LEU A 126 18.77 19.96 -6.26
N ALA A 127 18.92 20.64 -5.12
CA ALA A 127 19.14 22.09 -5.07
C ALA A 127 20.50 22.52 -5.64
N THR A 128 21.46 21.60 -5.73
CA THR A 128 22.84 21.89 -6.17
C THR A 128 23.16 21.38 -7.57
N ILE A 129 22.28 20.57 -8.20
CA ILE A 129 22.50 20.02 -9.55
C ILE A 129 22.55 21.16 -10.58
N LYS A 130 23.64 21.18 -11.36
CA LYS A 130 23.74 22.06 -12.53
C LYS A 130 23.04 21.42 -13.72
N VAL A 131 22.07 22.12 -14.31
CA VAL A 131 21.33 21.67 -15.48
C VAL A 131 22.23 21.74 -16.73
N GLY A 132 22.22 20.71 -17.57
CA GLY A 132 22.82 20.75 -18.91
C GLY A 132 23.80 19.62 -19.27
N GLU A 133 24.22 18.78 -18.31
CA GLU A 133 25.09 17.63 -18.58
C GLU A 133 24.31 16.32 -18.54
N THR A 134 24.53 15.42 -19.53
CA THR A 134 23.82 14.11 -19.59
C THR A 134 24.05 13.25 -18.34
N ALA A 135 25.26 13.29 -17.77
CA ALA A 135 25.56 12.57 -16.51
C ALA A 135 24.74 13.13 -15.33
N ASN A 136 24.51 14.44 -15.29
CA ASN A 136 23.68 15.07 -14.29
C ASN A 136 22.20 14.76 -14.51
N ALA A 137 21.73 14.64 -15.77
CA ALA A 137 20.35 14.25 -16.07
C ALA A 137 20.01 12.85 -15.51
N ARG A 138 20.90 11.87 -15.63
CA ARG A 138 20.69 10.53 -15.06
C ARG A 138 20.68 10.56 -13.53
N ARG A 139 21.56 11.33 -12.89
CA ARG A 139 21.56 11.52 -11.44
C ARG A 139 20.30 12.26 -10.97
N GLU A 140 19.88 13.32 -11.68
CA GLU A 140 18.64 14.03 -11.38
C GLU A 140 17.43 13.11 -11.48
N MET A 141 17.33 12.28 -12.50
CA MET A 141 16.27 11.28 -12.67
C MET A 141 16.16 10.35 -11.45
N LYS A 142 17.30 9.76 -11.04
CA LYS A 142 17.38 8.88 -9.87
C LYS A 142 16.92 9.61 -8.59
N LEU A 143 17.43 10.82 -8.36
CA LEU A 143 17.09 11.62 -7.18
C LEU A 143 15.62 12.06 -7.20
N ARG A 144 15.05 12.43 -8.36
CA ARG A 144 13.62 12.75 -8.47
C ARG A 144 12.73 11.55 -8.17
N ALA A 145 13.08 10.36 -8.66
CA ALA A 145 12.37 9.13 -8.34
C ALA A 145 12.44 8.81 -6.83
N ALA A 146 13.63 8.96 -6.23
CA ALA A 146 13.82 8.76 -4.79
C ALA A 146 13.03 9.78 -3.94
N LEU A 147 12.98 11.05 -4.38
CA LEU A 147 12.17 12.09 -3.73
C LEU A 147 10.70 11.73 -3.77
N GLY A 148 10.17 11.35 -4.95
CA GLY A 148 8.78 10.95 -5.10
C GLY A 148 8.41 9.76 -4.20
N ALA A 149 9.27 8.75 -4.13
CA ALA A 149 9.08 7.59 -3.25
C ALA A 149 9.10 8.00 -1.76
N SER A 150 10.11 8.76 -1.35
CA SER A 150 10.22 9.20 0.05
C SER A 150 9.03 10.06 0.48
N LEU A 151 8.58 10.99 -0.36
CA LEU A 151 7.41 11.84 -0.10
C LEU A 151 6.13 11.02 0.02
N LEU A 152 5.92 10.04 -0.86
CA LEU A 152 4.72 9.20 -0.83
C LEU A 152 4.55 8.47 0.50
N TYR A 153 5.64 7.96 1.06
CA TYR A 153 5.62 7.22 2.32
C TYR A 153 5.66 8.11 3.58
N THR A 154 6.21 9.33 3.48
CA THR A 154 6.37 10.22 4.65
C THR A 154 5.29 11.29 4.74
N ARG A 155 4.76 11.75 3.58
CA ARG A 155 3.76 12.83 3.50
C ARG A 155 2.50 12.46 2.72
N GLY A 156 2.50 11.28 2.07
CA GLY A 156 1.38 10.84 1.25
C GLY A 156 1.36 11.46 -0.16
N ALA A 157 0.16 11.55 -0.73
CA ALA A 157 -0.05 12.06 -2.07
C ALA A 157 -0.13 13.60 -2.11
N VAL A 158 0.95 14.27 -1.69
CA VAL A 158 1.04 15.74 -1.80
C VAL A 158 1.46 16.15 -3.24
N PRO A 159 1.16 17.39 -3.69
CA PRO A 159 1.50 17.84 -5.05
C PRO A 159 2.98 17.66 -5.42
N GLU A 160 3.88 17.82 -4.45
CA GLU A 160 5.33 17.64 -4.63
C GLU A 160 5.69 16.20 -5.00
N THR A 161 4.94 15.22 -4.48
CA THR A 161 5.10 13.78 -4.82
C THR A 161 4.86 13.57 -6.31
N GLY A 162 3.72 14.04 -6.82
CA GLY A 162 3.37 13.95 -8.24
C GLY A 162 4.34 14.70 -9.14
N ALA A 163 4.79 15.89 -8.71
CA ALA A 163 5.75 16.71 -9.45
C ALA A 163 7.12 16.03 -9.55
N ALA A 164 7.60 15.38 -8.48
CA ALA A 164 8.87 14.66 -8.47
C ALA A 164 8.84 13.48 -9.46
N TRP A 165 7.81 12.64 -9.42
CA TRP A 165 7.64 11.52 -10.36
C TRP A 165 7.45 11.97 -11.81
N THR A 166 6.70 13.05 -12.05
CA THR A 166 6.52 13.61 -13.40
C THR A 166 7.84 14.08 -14.01
N LYS A 167 8.69 14.74 -13.20
CA LYS A 167 10.01 15.17 -13.65
C LYS A 167 10.94 13.97 -13.91
N ALA A 168 10.92 12.95 -13.03
CA ALA A 168 11.68 11.72 -13.23
C ALA A 168 11.29 11.04 -14.56
N LEU A 169 9.97 10.93 -14.85
CA LEU A 169 9.47 10.33 -16.07
C LEU A 169 9.94 11.10 -17.32
N LYS A 170 9.82 12.43 -17.33
CA LYS A 170 10.27 13.27 -18.46
C LYS A 170 11.76 13.09 -18.77
N ILE A 171 12.59 12.99 -17.73
CA ILE A 171 14.03 12.76 -17.91
C ILE A 171 14.27 11.35 -18.43
N ALA A 172 13.58 10.33 -17.86
CA ALA A 172 13.68 8.95 -18.31
C ALA A 172 13.31 8.79 -19.80
N GLU A 173 12.27 9.53 -20.25
CA GLU A 173 11.88 9.58 -21.67
C GLU A 173 12.95 10.23 -22.55
N SER A 174 13.54 11.33 -22.11
CA SER A 174 14.60 12.01 -22.86
C SER A 174 15.90 11.21 -22.96
N LEU A 175 16.14 10.28 -22.02
CA LEU A 175 17.30 9.39 -21.99
C LEU A 175 17.00 8.01 -22.61
N ASP A 176 15.78 7.76 -23.07
CA ASP A 176 15.26 6.45 -23.50
C ASP A 176 15.52 5.34 -22.46
N ASP A 177 15.44 5.71 -21.16
CA ASP A 177 15.64 4.80 -20.03
C ASP A 177 14.31 4.15 -19.65
N ALA A 178 13.97 3.04 -20.29
CA ALA A 178 12.73 2.32 -20.09
C ALA A 178 12.55 1.80 -18.64
N GLU A 179 13.65 1.50 -17.94
CA GLU A 179 13.63 1.09 -16.53
C GLU A 179 13.05 2.20 -15.64
N TYR A 180 13.61 3.41 -15.75
CA TYR A 180 13.12 4.54 -14.97
C TYR A 180 11.78 5.09 -15.47
N GLN A 181 11.42 4.86 -16.75
CA GLN A 181 10.05 5.10 -17.22
C GLN A 181 9.05 4.23 -16.43
N LEU A 182 9.29 2.92 -16.31
CA LEU A 182 8.42 2.00 -15.56
C LEU A 182 8.37 2.36 -14.07
N ARG A 183 9.51 2.65 -13.44
CA ARG A 183 9.57 3.07 -12.03
C ARG A 183 8.76 4.37 -11.80
N SER A 184 8.90 5.34 -12.69
CA SER A 184 8.19 6.62 -12.59
C SER A 184 6.69 6.46 -12.84
N LEU A 185 6.29 5.62 -13.80
CA LEU A 185 4.89 5.29 -14.05
C LEU A 185 4.26 4.56 -12.86
N TRP A 186 4.97 3.65 -12.22
CA TRP A 186 4.54 3.03 -10.97
C TRP A 186 4.33 4.08 -9.85
N GLY A 187 5.28 5.00 -9.68
CA GLY A 187 5.18 6.07 -8.69
C GLY A 187 4.01 7.02 -8.95
N LEU A 188 3.79 7.42 -10.21
CA LEU A 188 2.65 8.24 -10.61
C LEU A 188 1.31 7.51 -10.43
N TRP A 189 1.25 6.22 -10.76
CA TRP A 189 0.07 5.40 -10.51
C TRP A 189 -0.25 5.34 -9.01
N SER A 190 0.77 5.08 -8.17
CA SER A 190 0.61 5.04 -6.72
C SER A 190 0.16 6.38 -6.15
N PHE A 191 0.70 7.48 -6.66
CA PHE A 191 0.28 8.84 -6.32
C PHE A 191 -1.19 9.07 -6.70
N HIS A 192 -1.58 8.84 -7.95
CA HIS A 192 -2.93 9.12 -8.42
C HIS A 192 -3.99 8.22 -7.78
N ILE A 193 -3.68 6.95 -7.50
CA ILE A 193 -4.62 6.06 -6.82
C ILE A 193 -4.83 6.45 -5.35
N THR A 194 -3.79 6.98 -4.71
CA THR A 194 -3.88 7.48 -3.33
C THR A 194 -4.63 8.80 -3.26
N ASP A 195 -4.45 9.66 -4.26
CA ASP A 195 -5.11 10.97 -4.37
C ASP A 195 -6.55 10.90 -4.95
N GLY A 196 -7.01 9.70 -5.33
CA GLY A 196 -8.38 9.49 -5.84
C GLY A 196 -8.59 9.80 -7.32
N HIS A 197 -7.53 10.01 -8.10
CA HIS A 197 -7.59 10.32 -9.53
C HIS A 197 -7.51 9.05 -10.41
N TYR A 198 -8.52 8.18 -10.35
CA TYR A 198 -8.49 6.83 -10.96
C TYR A 198 -8.43 6.82 -12.48
N ARG A 199 -9.06 7.78 -13.18
CA ARG A 199 -8.93 7.90 -14.65
C ARG A 199 -7.50 8.15 -15.07
N VAL A 200 -6.81 9.05 -14.35
CA VAL A 200 -5.41 9.35 -14.61
C VAL A 200 -4.54 8.14 -14.28
N ALA A 201 -4.81 7.47 -13.14
CA ALA A 201 -4.11 6.24 -12.76
C ALA A 201 -4.28 5.15 -13.83
N LEU A 202 -5.47 4.99 -14.44
CA LEU A 202 -5.70 4.02 -15.50
C LEU A 202 -4.89 4.35 -16.77
N ALA A 203 -4.85 5.61 -17.17
CA ALA A 203 -4.03 6.04 -18.31
C ALA A 203 -2.53 5.77 -18.05
N VAL A 204 -2.05 6.02 -16.83
CA VAL A 204 -0.68 5.72 -16.41
C VAL A 204 -0.42 4.21 -16.46
N ALA A 205 -1.35 3.38 -15.99
CA ALA A 205 -1.25 1.93 -16.04
C ALA A 205 -1.17 1.40 -17.49
N GLN A 206 -2.02 1.92 -18.39
CA GLN A 206 -2.01 1.57 -19.81
C GLN A 206 -0.69 1.96 -20.48
N ARG A 207 -0.16 3.14 -20.14
CA ARG A 207 1.15 3.58 -20.60
C ARG A 207 2.26 2.67 -20.10
N SER A 208 2.23 2.22 -18.85
CA SER A 208 3.16 1.24 -18.30
C SER A 208 3.14 -0.07 -19.12
N CYS A 209 1.94 -0.57 -19.47
CA CYS A 209 1.82 -1.74 -20.34
C CYS A 209 2.47 -1.52 -21.70
N THR A 210 2.33 -0.34 -22.30
CA THR A 210 2.93 0.00 -23.60
C THR A 210 4.46 0.03 -23.53
N VAL A 211 5.05 0.65 -22.50
CA VAL A 211 6.50 0.65 -22.29
C VAL A 211 7.02 -0.76 -22.07
N ALA A 212 6.35 -1.55 -21.23
CA ALA A 212 6.73 -2.91 -20.90
C ALA A 212 6.61 -3.89 -22.09
N ALA A 213 5.71 -3.64 -23.06
CA ALA A 213 5.53 -4.49 -24.23
C ALA A 213 6.80 -4.59 -25.10
N ASN A 214 7.61 -3.55 -25.11
CA ASN A 214 8.84 -3.45 -25.89
C ASN A 214 10.09 -3.97 -25.14
N ARG A 215 9.93 -4.49 -23.91
CA ARG A 215 11.05 -5.00 -23.11
C ARG A 215 11.13 -6.52 -23.18
N SER A 216 12.36 -7.01 -23.04
CA SER A 216 12.68 -8.44 -23.05
C SER A 216 12.31 -9.14 -21.73
N ASP A 217 12.29 -8.40 -20.60
CA ASP A 217 11.92 -8.95 -19.31
C ASP A 217 10.40 -9.17 -19.23
N PRO A 218 9.90 -10.41 -19.16
CA PRO A 218 8.48 -10.69 -19.09
C PRO A 218 7.84 -10.13 -17.80
N ASN A 219 8.63 -9.95 -16.73
CA ASN A 219 8.15 -9.47 -15.46
C ASN A 219 7.77 -7.98 -15.50
N ASP A 220 8.38 -7.19 -16.39
CA ASP A 220 7.99 -5.78 -16.59
C ASP A 220 6.52 -5.65 -17.01
N ARG A 221 6.00 -6.62 -17.77
CA ARG A 221 4.58 -6.63 -18.19
C ARG A 221 3.62 -6.90 -17.02
N LEU A 222 4.06 -7.67 -16.02
CA LEU A 222 3.23 -8.04 -14.88
C LEU A 222 2.91 -6.85 -13.98
N ILE A 223 3.77 -5.83 -13.96
CA ILE A 223 3.48 -4.56 -13.25
C ILE A 223 2.28 -3.87 -13.86
N GLY A 224 2.24 -3.75 -15.19
CA GLY A 224 1.09 -3.18 -15.88
C GLY A 224 -0.20 -3.99 -15.66
N GLU A 225 -0.11 -5.32 -15.72
CA GLU A 225 -1.24 -6.22 -15.43
C GLU A 225 -1.77 -6.01 -14.00
N HIS A 226 -0.87 -5.91 -13.02
CA HIS A 226 -1.25 -5.62 -11.63
C HIS A 226 -1.94 -4.26 -11.50
N MET A 227 -1.34 -3.20 -12.05
CA MET A 227 -1.87 -1.83 -11.98
C MET A 227 -3.28 -1.77 -12.59
N VAL A 228 -3.49 -2.36 -13.76
CA VAL A 228 -4.80 -2.42 -14.42
C VAL A 228 -5.78 -3.27 -13.60
N GLY A 229 -5.36 -4.45 -13.13
CA GLY A 229 -6.21 -5.35 -12.34
C GLY A 229 -6.75 -4.69 -11.07
N VAL A 230 -5.89 -3.98 -10.33
CA VAL A 230 -6.30 -3.22 -9.14
C VAL A 230 -7.32 -2.13 -9.48
N LEU A 231 -7.08 -1.36 -10.54
CA LEU A 231 -8.01 -0.29 -10.94
C LEU A 231 -9.35 -0.83 -11.42
N ARG A 232 -9.36 -1.93 -12.17
CA ARG A 232 -10.60 -2.60 -12.60
C ARG A 232 -11.43 -3.05 -11.41
N HIS A 233 -10.78 -3.61 -10.36
CA HIS A 233 -11.48 -3.95 -9.12
C HIS A 233 -12.16 -2.73 -8.50
N TYR A 234 -11.43 -1.62 -8.33
CA TYR A 234 -12.02 -0.42 -7.72
C TYR A 234 -13.11 0.24 -8.56
N GLN A 235 -13.02 0.15 -9.89
CA GLN A 235 -14.09 0.60 -10.79
C GLN A 235 -15.33 -0.32 -10.79
N GLY A 236 -15.22 -1.53 -10.21
CA GLY A 236 -16.32 -2.50 -10.17
C GLY A 236 -16.30 -3.54 -11.29
N ASP A 237 -15.32 -3.52 -12.20
CA ASP A 237 -15.14 -4.57 -13.22
C ASP A 237 -14.43 -5.79 -12.59
N GLN A 238 -15.16 -6.59 -11.80
CA GLN A 238 -14.57 -7.73 -11.11
C GLN A 238 -14.08 -8.83 -12.08
N PRO A 239 -14.79 -9.18 -13.17
CA PRO A 239 -14.27 -10.14 -14.14
C PRO A 239 -13.01 -9.66 -14.85
N GLY A 240 -12.93 -8.38 -15.19
CA GLY A 240 -11.72 -7.76 -15.76
C GLY A 240 -10.56 -7.78 -14.77
N ALA A 241 -10.80 -7.38 -13.53
CA ALA A 241 -9.81 -7.42 -12.46
C ALA A 241 -9.23 -8.83 -12.27
N ARG A 242 -10.10 -9.84 -12.18
CA ARG A 242 -9.70 -11.25 -12.02
C ARG A 242 -8.76 -11.68 -13.14
N ARG A 243 -9.12 -11.45 -14.42
CA ARG A 243 -8.28 -11.83 -15.56
C ARG A 243 -6.89 -11.24 -15.52
N HIS A 244 -6.76 -9.95 -15.17
CA HIS A 244 -5.47 -9.28 -15.07
C HIS A 244 -4.65 -9.80 -13.88
N LEU A 245 -5.26 -9.97 -12.72
CA LEU A 245 -4.58 -10.43 -11.52
C LEU A 245 -4.14 -11.90 -11.62
N GLU A 246 -4.95 -12.79 -12.20
CA GLU A 246 -4.58 -14.19 -12.44
C GLU A 246 -3.38 -14.32 -13.39
N ARG A 247 -3.25 -13.44 -14.41
CA ARG A 247 -2.07 -13.40 -15.28
C ARG A 247 -0.78 -13.10 -14.51
N VAL A 248 -0.85 -12.27 -13.47
CA VAL A 248 0.31 -12.01 -12.61
C VAL A 248 0.81 -13.32 -12.00
N PHE A 249 -0.10 -14.18 -11.49
CA PHE A 249 0.31 -15.45 -10.86
C PHE A 249 0.81 -16.48 -11.85
N THR A 250 0.13 -16.61 -12.99
CA THR A 250 0.47 -17.62 -14.00
C THR A 250 1.86 -17.40 -14.60
N ASN A 251 2.29 -16.13 -14.72
CA ASN A 251 3.51 -15.77 -15.42
C ASN A 251 4.64 -15.29 -14.49
N TYR A 252 4.42 -15.23 -13.18
CA TYR A 252 5.40 -14.71 -12.23
C TYR A 252 6.48 -15.75 -11.90
N ALA A 253 7.72 -15.50 -12.33
CA ALA A 253 8.86 -16.33 -11.96
C ALA A 253 9.37 -15.94 -10.55
N THR A 254 9.41 -16.90 -9.64
CA THR A 254 9.84 -16.68 -8.24
C THR A 254 11.29 -16.23 -8.10
N ALA A 255 12.15 -16.53 -9.09
CA ALA A 255 13.55 -16.11 -9.10
C ALA A 255 13.71 -14.58 -9.13
N ASP A 256 12.74 -13.85 -9.72
CA ASP A 256 12.82 -12.40 -9.94
C ASP A 256 12.11 -11.57 -8.87
N HIS A 257 11.51 -12.25 -7.89
CA HIS A 257 10.74 -11.62 -6.79
C HIS A 257 11.50 -10.49 -6.11
N ARG A 258 12.78 -10.70 -5.84
CA ARG A 258 13.63 -9.73 -5.17
C ARG A 258 13.90 -8.48 -6.02
N SER A 259 14.20 -8.66 -7.32
CA SER A 259 14.42 -7.56 -8.25
C SER A 259 13.21 -6.63 -8.30
N HIS A 260 11.98 -7.19 -8.31
CA HIS A 260 10.75 -6.41 -8.33
C HIS A 260 10.52 -5.61 -7.03
N ILE A 261 10.74 -6.21 -5.86
CA ILE A 261 10.64 -5.48 -4.58
C ILE A 261 11.61 -4.30 -4.57
N MET A 262 12.80 -4.49 -5.11
CA MET A 262 13.83 -3.45 -5.15
C MET A 262 13.51 -2.32 -6.12
N ARG A 263 12.98 -2.67 -7.30
CA ARG A 263 12.67 -1.71 -8.36
C ARG A 263 11.44 -0.88 -8.05
N PHE A 264 10.39 -1.49 -7.49
CA PHE A 264 9.07 -0.90 -7.31
C PHE A 264 8.66 -0.74 -5.85
N GLN A 265 9.50 -1.22 -4.91
CA GLN A 265 9.24 -1.18 -3.46
C GLN A 265 7.90 -1.84 -3.06
N ILE A 266 7.46 -2.80 -3.85
CA ILE A 266 6.27 -3.60 -3.59
C ILE A 266 6.56 -5.08 -3.86
N ASP A 267 5.99 -5.91 -3.03
CA ASP A 267 5.78 -7.30 -3.36
C ASP A 267 4.57 -7.41 -4.30
N LEU A 268 4.87 -7.47 -5.60
CA LEU A 268 3.84 -7.50 -6.65
C LEU A 268 2.87 -8.67 -6.48
N ARG A 269 3.40 -9.83 -6.09
CA ARG A 269 2.63 -11.06 -5.90
C ARG A 269 1.69 -10.91 -4.69
N ALA A 270 2.19 -10.40 -3.57
CA ALA A 270 1.39 -10.15 -2.38
C ALA A 270 0.28 -9.11 -2.64
N GLY A 271 0.60 -8.03 -3.35
CA GLY A 271 -0.36 -7.00 -3.72
C GLY A 271 -1.46 -7.52 -4.66
N ALA A 272 -1.08 -8.31 -5.66
CA ALA A 272 -2.03 -8.93 -6.59
C ALA A 272 -2.95 -9.95 -5.88
N ARG A 273 -2.39 -10.79 -4.99
CA ARG A 273 -3.18 -11.73 -4.18
C ARG A 273 -4.16 -11.03 -3.27
N ALA A 274 -3.75 -9.96 -2.61
CA ALA A 274 -4.64 -9.21 -1.74
C ALA A 274 -5.87 -8.69 -2.49
N THR A 275 -5.68 -8.19 -3.70
CA THR A 275 -6.80 -7.73 -4.54
C THR A 275 -7.60 -8.91 -5.09
N LEU A 276 -6.95 -9.99 -5.51
CA LEU A 276 -7.62 -11.19 -6.04
C LEU A 276 -8.52 -11.86 -4.98
N ALA A 277 -8.09 -11.95 -3.73
CA ALA A 277 -8.91 -12.49 -2.65
C ALA A 277 -10.23 -11.73 -2.52
N ARG A 278 -10.22 -10.40 -2.57
CA ARG A 278 -11.44 -9.57 -2.53
C ARG A 278 -12.31 -9.77 -3.77
N VAL A 279 -11.70 -9.84 -4.95
CA VAL A 279 -12.42 -10.10 -6.21
C VAL A 279 -13.11 -11.46 -6.18
N LEU A 280 -12.44 -12.50 -5.69
CA LEU A 280 -13.01 -13.85 -5.55
C LEU A 280 -14.20 -13.84 -4.59
N TRP A 281 -14.06 -13.21 -3.43
CA TRP A 281 -15.18 -13.09 -2.49
C TRP A 281 -16.37 -12.36 -3.13
N LEU A 282 -16.14 -11.21 -3.78
CA LEU A 282 -17.19 -10.47 -4.47
C LEU A 282 -17.92 -11.32 -5.52
N GLN A 283 -17.19 -12.14 -6.26
CA GLN A 283 -17.75 -13.02 -7.29
C GLN A 283 -18.48 -14.27 -6.75
N GLY A 284 -18.56 -14.43 -5.43
CA GLY A 284 -19.24 -15.57 -4.79
C GLY A 284 -18.37 -16.82 -4.62
N PHE A 285 -17.05 -16.63 -4.50
CA PHE A 285 -16.08 -17.68 -4.21
C PHE A 285 -15.39 -17.49 -2.86
N PRO A 286 -16.12 -17.53 -1.72
CA PRO A 286 -15.57 -17.18 -0.41
C PRO A 286 -14.50 -18.16 0.09
N ASP A 287 -14.60 -19.48 -0.22
CA ASP A 287 -13.59 -20.46 0.18
C ASP A 287 -12.28 -20.24 -0.60
N GLN A 288 -12.37 -19.91 -1.89
CA GLN A 288 -11.19 -19.55 -2.68
C GLN A 288 -10.59 -18.24 -2.20
N ALA A 289 -11.41 -17.27 -1.82
CA ALA A 289 -10.94 -15.99 -1.26
C ALA A 289 -10.14 -16.21 0.04
N THR A 290 -10.67 -17.03 0.94
CA THR A 290 -10.00 -17.38 2.21
C THR A 290 -8.67 -18.06 1.97
N ARG A 291 -8.62 -19.11 1.15
CA ARG A 291 -7.35 -19.78 0.80
C ARG A 291 -6.34 -18.84 0.14
N THR A 292 -6.82 -17.93 -0.71
CA THR A 292 -5.95 -16.93 -1.35
C THR A 292 -5.37 -15.95 -0.35
N ALA A 293 -6.16 -15.50 0.63
CA ALA A 293 -5.71 -14.62 1.70
C ALA A 293 -4.70 -15.29 2.63
N GLU A 294 -4.93 -16.55 3.00
CA GLU A 294 -4.02 -17.36 3.82
C GLU A 294 -2.66 -17.58 3.13
N SER A 295 -2.70 -18.00 1.86
CA SER A 295 -1.47 -18.14 1.07
C SER A 295 -0.71 -16.83 0.93
N ASN A 296 -1.41 -15.68 0.92
CA ASN A 296 -0.78 -14.37 0.89
C ASN A 296 -0.04 -14.04 2.19
N ILE A 297 -0.61 -14.42 3.35
CA ILE A 297 0.06 -14.27 4.64
C ILE A 297 1.36 -15.10 4.67
N GLU A 298 1.30 -16.35 4.20
CA GLU A 298 2.47 -17.25 4.21
C GLU A 298 3.62 -16.69 3.37
N ASP A 299 3.34 -16.27 2.16
CA ASP A 299 4.35 -15.69 1.24
C ASP A 299 4.93 -14.36 1.79
N ALA A 300 4.11 -13.57 2.47
CA ALA A 300 4.50 -12.26 2.97
C ALA A 300 5.27 -12.28 4.33
N ARG A 301 5.37 -13.42 5.01
CA ARG A 301 5.93 -13.53 6.39
C ARG A 301 7.33 -12.97 6.56
N ALA A 302 8.15 -13.03 5.52
CA ALA A 302 9.54 -12.60 5.57
C ALA A 302 9.72 -11.08 5.62
N ASN A 303 8.72 -10.30 5.17
CA ASN A 303 8.77 -8.83 5.14
C ASN A 303 7.62 -8.25 5.95
N ALA A 304 7.94 -7.39 6.93
CA ALA A 304 6.94 -6.84 7.85
C ALA A 304 5.88 -5.98 7.14
N SER A 305 6.27 -5.15 6.18
CA SER A 305 5.34 -4.30 5.42
C SER A 305 4.45 -5.12 4.49
N SER A 306 5.01 -6.12 3.79
CA SER A 306 4.24 -7.04 2.94
C SER A 306 3.24 -7.85 3.75
N LEU A 307 3.63 -8.33 4.94
CA LEU A 307 2.74 -9.05 5.85
C LEU A 307 1.60 -8.15 6.34
N CYS A 308 1.90 -6.92 6.77
CA CYS A 308 0.86 -5.96 7.16
C CYS A 308 -0.10 -5.66 6.01
N SER A 309 0.41 -5.51 4.78
CA SER A 309 -0.41 -5.34 3.59
C SER A 309 -1.32 -6.55 3.32
N ALA A 310 -0.79 -7.77 3.40
CA ALA A 310 -1.56 -9.01 3.21
C ALA A 310 -2.68 -9.15 4.27
N LEU A 311 -2.37 -8.83 5.53
CA LEU A 311 -3.35 -8.84 6.62
C LEU A 311 -4.42 -7.76 6.41
N ALA A 312 -4.02 -6.50 6.21
CA ALA A 312 -4.94 -5.37 6.14
C ALA A 312 -5.81 -5.38 4.87
N LEU A 313 -5.28 -5.80 3.73
CA LEU A 313 -5.98 -5.70 2.44
C LEU A 313 -6.66 -7.01 1.99
N ALA A 314 -6.36 -8.14 2.65
CA ALA A 314 -6.98 -9.42 2.33
C ALA A 314 -7.51 -10.15 3.57
N ALA A 315 -6.66 -10.61 4.47
CA ALA A 315 -7.05 -11.57 5.49
C ALA A 315 -8.08 -11.02 6.48
N CYS A 316 -7.87 -9.81 7.02
CA CYS A 316 -8.84 -9.18 7.92
C CYS A 316 -10.20 -8.94 7.23
N PRO A 317 -10.28 -8.28 6.04
CA PRO A 317 -11.58 -8.09 5.41
C PRO A 317 -12.25 -9.40 5.01
N ILE A 318 -11.55 -10.38 4.46
CA ILE A 318 -12.17 -11.66 4.07
C ILE A 318 -12.73 -12.39 5.29
N ALA A 319 -11.99 -12.47 6.40
CA ALA A 319 -12.49 -13.10 7.63
C ALA A 319 -13.72 -12.36 8.19
N LEU A 320 -13.73 -11.03 8.17
CA LEU A 320 -14.88 -10.22 8.61
C LEU A 320 -16.10 -10.41 7.69
N TRP A 321 -15.90 -10.47 6.36
CA TRP A 321 -16.98 -10.63 5.38
C TRP A 321 -17.55 -12.05 5.37
N THR A 322 -16.73 -13.08 5.58
CA THR A 322 -17.20 -14.47 5.72
C THR A 322 -17.85 -14.76 7.08
N GLY A 323 -17.66 -13.88 8.06
CA GLY A 323 -18.17 -14.03 9.42
C GLY A 323 -17.32 -14.95 10.30
N ASP A 324 -16.08 -15.26 9.90
CA ASP A 324 -15.11 -15.97 10.75
C ASP A 324 -14.44 -14.99 11.72
N LEU A 325 -15.17 -14.64 12.79
CA LEU A 325 -14.72 -13.65 13.77
C LEU A 325 -13.51 -14.14 14.59
N THR A 326 -13.25 -15.45 14.64
CA THR A 326 -12.09 -16.01 15.32
C THR A 326 -10.83 -15.78 14.49
N ALA A 327 -10.88 -16.09 13.21
CA ALA A 327 -9.78 -15.77 12.29
C ALA A 327 -9.55 -14.27 12.19
N ALA A 328 -10.63 -13.46 12.12
CA ALA A 328 -10.53 -12.01 12.09
C ALA A 328 -9.78 -11.45 13.31
N GLU A 329 -10.09 -11.92 14.53
CA GLU A 329 -9.39 -11.52 15.75
C GLU A 329 -7.89 -11.85 15.70
N SER A 330 -7.56 -13.05 15.26
CA SER A 330 -6.17 -13.48 15.10
C SER A 330 -5.41 -12.58 14.10
N TYR A 331 -5.99 -12.31 12.95
CA TYR A 331 -5.36 -11.50 11.90
C TYR A 331 -5.22 -10.02 12.30
N VAL A 332 -6.24 -9.46 12.94
CA VAL A 332 -6.20 -8.08 13.48
C VAL A 332 -5.13 -7.96 14.56
N GLY A 333 -5.07 -8.91 15.50
CA GLY A 333 -4.03 -8.94 16.53
C GLY A 333 -2.61 -9.03 15.94
N MET A 334 -2.43 -9.86 14.90
CA MET A 334 -1.16 -9.96 14.19
C MET A 334 -0.79 -8.65 13.47
N LEU A 335 -1.76 -7.99 12.82
CA LEU A 335 -1.57 -6.72 12.12
C LEU A 335 -1.14 -5.61 13.08
N LEU A 336 -1.85 -5.43 14.18
CA LEU A 336 -1.55 -4.42 15.20
C LEU A 336 -0.18 -4.65 15.85
N ASN A 337 0.13 -5.90 16.22
CA ASN A 337 1.43 -6.24 16.80
C ASN A 337 2.58 -5.94 15.83
N ARG A 338 2.46 -6.35 14.56
CA ARG A 338 3.51 -6.16 13.57
C ARG A 338 3.68 -4.68 13.20
N SER A 339 2.60 -3.94 12.99
CA SER A 339 2.65 -2.52 12.64
C SER A 339 3.24 -1.67 13.77
N THR A 340 2.91 -1.97 15.03
CA THR A 340 3.51 -1.30 16.20
C THR A 340 5.00 -1.60 16.31
N ARG A 341 5.37 -2.90 16.24
CA ARG A 341 6.77 -3.33 16.40
C ARG A 341 7.71 -2.75 15.35
N HIS A 342 7.22 -2.52 14.15
CA HIS A 342 8.01 -2.02 13.03
C HIS A 342 7.74 -0.54 12.68
N ALA A 343 7.02 0.18 13.55
CA ALA A 343 6.67 1.60 13.37
C ALA A 343 6.04 1.89 11.99
N LEU A 344 5.00 1.14 11.64
CA LEU A 344 4.27 1.25 10.38
C LEU A 344 2.88 1.90 10.61
N PRO A 345 2.81 3.24 10.73
CA PRO A 345 1.60 3.94 11.22
C PRO A 345 0.37 3.72 10.34
N ILE A 346 0.52 3.73 9.01
CA ILE A 346 -0.62 3.48 8.09
C ILE A 346 -1.23 2.11 8.35
N TRP A 347 -0.42 1.06 8.48
CA TRP A 347 -0.91 -0.29 8.74
C TRP A 347 -1.50 -0.44 10.15
N HIS A 348 -1.00 0.33 11.11
CA HIS A 348 -1.59 0.40 12.46
C HIS A 348 -3.00 0.97 12.42
N ALA A 349 -3.20 2.09 11.74
CA ALA A 349 -4.50 2.71 11.55
C ALA A 349 -5.51 1.77 10.86
N PHE A 350 -5.11 1.04 9.81
CA PHE A 350 -5.95 -0.01 9.23
C PHE A 350 -6.27 -1.12 10.23
N GLY A 351 -5.32 -1.48 11.09
CA GLY A 351 -5.52 -2.45 12.17
C GLY A 351 -6.61 -2.00 13.15
N LEU A 352 -6.62 -0.72 13.55
CA LEU A 352 -7.66 -0.13 14.40
C LEU A 352 -9.03 -0.16 13.71
N CYS A 353 -9.10 0.19 12.43
CA CYS A 353 -10.35 0.13 11.67
C CYS A 353 -10.90 -1.31 11.57
N HIS A 354 -10.06 -2.31 11.35
CA HIS A 354 -10.50 -3.71 11.35
C HIS A 354 -10.90 -4.20 12.74
N GLN A 355 -10.21 -3.74 13.80
CA GLN A 355 -10.60 -4.02 15.18
C GLN A 355 -11.96 -3.41 15.51
N ALA A 356 -12.23 -2.20 15.01
CA ALA A 356 -13.53 -1.55 15.09
C ALA A 356 -14.64 -2.39 14.43
N ALA A 357 -14.43 -2.81 13.19
CA ALA A 357 -15.37 -3.66 12.45
C ALA A 357 -15.64 -4.98 13.19
N LEU A 358 -14.61 -5.60 13.78
CA LEU A 358 -14.75 -6.81 14.60
C LEU A 358 -15.61 -6.56 15.85
N ALA A 359 -15.39 -5.44 16.57
CA ALA A 359 -16.17 -5.08 17.73
C ALA A 359 -17.64 -4.84 17.36
N ILE A 360 -17.91 -4.11 16.26
CA ILE A 360 -19.26 -3.86 15.73
C ILE A 360 -19.98 -5.17 15.41
N LYS A 361 -19.31 -6.10 14.72
CA LYS A 361 -19.89 -7.42 14.39
C LYS A 361 -20.20 -8.27 15.62
N ARG A 362 -19.44 -8.11 16.70
CA ARG A 362 -19.67 -8.75 18.00
C ARG A 362 -20.76 -8.06 18.84
N GLY A 363 -21.27 -6.91 18.40
CA GLY A 363 -22.31 -6.13 19.08
C GLY A 363 -21.79 -5.09 20.07
N ASP A 364 -20.47 -4.95 20.22
CA ASP A 364 -19.88 -3.88 21.04
C ASP A 364 -19.73 -2.59 20.21
N LEU A 365 -20.85 -1.90 20.03
CA LEU A 365 -20.93 -0.71 19.20
C LEU A 365 -20.10 0.46 19.76
N ASN A 366 -20.06 0.62 21.08
CA ASN A 366 -19.34 1.73 21.72
C ASN A 366 -17.82 1.62 21.48
N THR A 367 -17.25 0.43 21.76
CA THR A 367 -15.83 0.17 21.49
C THR A 367 -15.56 0.27 19.98
N GLY A 368 -16.45 -0.24 19.13
CA GLY A 368 -16.33 -0.17 17.68
C GLY A 368 -16.24 1.27 17.17
N LEU A 369 -17.17 2.13 17.54
CA LEU A 369 -17.18 3.54 17.14
C LEU A 369 -15.95 4.30 17.66
N TRP A 370 -15.54 4.05 18.90
CA TRP A 370 -14.33 4.67 19.47
C TRP A 370 -13.07 4.28 18.69
N LEU A 371 -12.89 2.98 18.42
CA LEU A 371 -11.75 2.47 17.64
C LEU A 371 -11.77 3.01 16.20
N GLN A 372 -12.96 3.16 15.60
CA GLN A 372 -13.09 3.69 14.24
C GLN A 372 -12.63 5.15 14.19
N HIS A 373 -13.00 5.98 15.18
CA HIS A 373 -12.52 7.35 15.27
C HIS A 373 -10.99 7.40 15.47
N ALA A 374 -10.45 6.57 16.37
CA ALA A 374 -9.00 6.50 16.60
C ALA A 374 -8.24 6.12 15.32
N GLY A 375 -8.72 5.10 14.58
CA GLY A 375 -8.12 4.72 13.30
C GLY A 375 -8.20 5.83 12.25
N PHE A 376 -9.28 6.59 12.25
CA PHE A 376 -9.45 7.74 11.37
C PHE A 376 -8.53 8.91 11.73
N ASP A 377 -8.30 9.17 13.00
CA ASP A 377 -7.38 10.22 13.45
C ASP A 377 -5.93 9.88 13.13
N ASP A 378 -5.54 8.61 13.29
CA ASP A 378 -4.22 8.12 12.92
C ASP A 378 -3.95 8.20 11.41
N LEU A 379 -4.99 8.03 10.56
CA LEU A 379 -4.87 8.21 9.12
C LEU A 379 -4.69 9.67 8.69
N GLY A 380 -5.08 10.64 9.53
CA GLY A 380 -4.90 12.07 9.29
C GLY A 380 -5.45 12.54 7.94
N GLU A 381 -4.65 13.30 7.19
CA GLU A 381 -5.01 13.79 5.84
C GLU A 381 -5.13 12.65 4.80
N ALA A 382 -4.53 11.48 5.04
CA ALA A 382 -4.68 10.30 4.19
C ALA A 382 -6.11 9.72 4.18
N LYS A 383 -7.03 10.27 4.96
CA LYS A 383 -8.48 9.93 4.99
C LYS A 383 -9.16 10.05 3.61
N THR A 384 -8.55 10.75 2.67
CA THR A 384 -9.16 10.99 1.35
C THR A 384 -9.10 9.79 0.42
N GLY A 385 -8.28 8.77 0.73
CA GLY A 385 -8.07 7.61 -0.13
C GLY A 385 -9.29 6.66 -0.21
N PHE A 386 -9.42 6.00 -1.35
CA PHE A 386 -10.48 5.01 -1.67
C PHE A 386 -10.58 3.83 -0.70
N ARG A 387 -9.49 3.49 -0.01
CA ARG A 387 -9.44 2.39 0.97
C ARG A 387 -10.24 2.70 2.23
N PHE A 388 -10.61 3.95 2.41
CA PHE A 388 -11.33 4.45 3.55
C PHE A 388 -12.85 4.25 3.47
N ILE A 389 -13.40 4.20 2.25
CA ILE A 389 -14.86 4.13 2.02
C ILE A 389 -15.53 2.95 2.72
N PRO A 390 -14.98 1.71 2.73
CA PRO A 390 -15.61 0.61 3.46
C PRO A 390 -15.73 0.84 4.96
N TYR A 391 -14.77 1.55 5.55
CA TYR A 391 -14.84 1.85 6.99
C TYR A 391 -15.88 2.91 7.34
N LEU A 392 -16.22 3.80 6.41
CA LEU A 392 -17.38 4.69 6.58
C LEU A 392 -18.69 3.90 6.56
N SER A 393 -18.79 2.83 5.76
CA SER A 393 -19.97 1.97 5.77
C SER A 393 -20.13 1.19 7.09
N ASP A 394 -19.04 0.64 7.62
CA ASP A 394 -19.05 -0.01 8.94
C ASP A 394 -19.47 0.96 10.06
N MET A 395 -18.98 2.20 10.00
CA MET A 395 -19.34 3.27 10.94
C MET A 395 -20.82 3.65 10.82
N ALA A 396 -21.32 3.81 9.60
CA ALA A 396 -22.72 4.16 9.35
C ALA A 396 -23.69 3.09 9.90
N GLU A 397 -23.38 1.81 9.67
CA GLU A 397 -24.14 0.69 10.23
C GLU A 397 -24.13 0.72 11.77
N ALA A 398 -22.96 0.92 12.37
CA ALA A 398 -22.81 0.97 13.82
C ALA A 398 -23.59 2.13 14.44
N LEU A 399 -23.54 3.32 13.84
CA LEU A 399 -24.31 4.50 14.28
C LEU A 399 -25.81 4.23 14.21
N GLY A 400 -26.31 3.64 13.11
CA GLY A 400 -27.72 3.26 12.99
C GLY A 400 -28.16 2.28 14.07
N ARG A 401 -27.38 1.23 14.34
CA ARG A 401 -27.63 0.23 15.38
C ARG A 401 -27.54 0.82 16.80
N ALA A 402 -26.74 1.86 16.99
CA ALA A 402 -26.64 2.62 18.24
C ALA A 402 -27.78 3.65 18.43
N GLY A 403 -28.73 3.75 17.49
CA GLY A 403 -29.84 4.71 17.52
C GLY A 403 -29.48 6.11 17.02
N GLN A 404 -28.26 6.33 16.56
CA GLN A 404 -27.77 7.59 15.97
C GLN A 404 -28.03 7.61 14.45
N ILE A 405 -29.30 7.45 14.06
CA ILE A 405 -29.70 7.18 12.67
C ILE A 405 -29.33 8.34 11.74
N ALA A 406 -29.50 9.58 12.19
CA ALA A 406 -29.17 10.77 11.38
C ALA A 406 -27.67 10.83 11.05
N ASP A 407 -26.80 10.54 12.02
CA ASP A 407 -25.35 10.52 11.84
C ASP A 407 -24.94 9.35 10.93
N GLY A 408 -25.60 8.19 11.08
CA GLY A 408 -25.41 7.03 10.19
C GLY A 408 -25.76 7.36 8.74
N ILE A 409 -26.88 8.05 8.49
CA ILE A 409 -27.28 8.48 7.14
C ILE A 409 -26.27 9.50 6.59
N ALA A 410 -25.83 10.46 7.39
CA ALA A 410 -24.81 11.41 6.95
C ALA A 410 -23.48 10.73 6.55
N ALA A 411 -23.04 9.74 7.33
CA ALA A 411 -21.82 8.98 7.03
C ALA A 411 -21.94 8.15 5.74
N ILE A 412 -23.11 7.53 5.49
CA ILE A 412 -23.31 6.73 4.27
C ILE A 412 -23.47 7.63 3.04
N ASP A 413 -24.08 8.80 3.16
CA ASP A 413 -24.19 9.78 2.08
C ASP A 413 -22.81 10.33 1.70
N GLU A 414 -21.96 10.62 2.68
CA GLU A 414 -20.57 11.00 2.45
C GLU A 414 -19.81 9.88 1.70
N ALA A 415 -20.00 8.62 2.08
CA ALA A 415 -19.37 7.49 1.42
C ALA A 415 -19.81 7.35 -0.05
N ILE A 416 -21.11 7.51 -0.33
CA ILE A 416 -21.68 7.48 -1.69
C ILE A 416 -21.12 8.64 -2.53
N GLU A 417 -21.14 9.87 -2.02
CA GLU A 417 -20.60 11.04 -2.71
C GLU A 417 -19.10 10.86 -3.05
N ARG A 418 -18.33 10.31 -2.11
CA ARG A 418 -16.91 9.98 -2.37
C ARG A 418 -16.76 8.95 -3.48
N CYS A 419 -17.58 7.89 -3.51
CA CYS A 419 -17.58 6.90 -4.58
C CYS A 419 -17.85 7.54 -5.95
N GLU A 420 -18.86 8.39 -6.04
CA GLU A 420 -19.23 9.08 -7.29
C GLU A 420 -18.14 10.02 -7.76
N ARG A 421 -17.60 10.85 -6.86
CA ARG A 421 -16.53 11.81 -7.17
C ARG A 421 -15.24 11.14 -7.61
N THR A 422 -14.87 9.99 -7.02
CA THR A 422 -13.62 9.28 -7.30
C THR A 422 -13.78 8.15 -8.31
N GLU A 423 -15.01 7.83 -8.74
CA GLU A 423 -15.33 6.69 -9.62
C GLU A 423 -14.90 5.32 -9.05
N VAL A 424 -14.89 5.21 -7.73
CA VAL A 424 -14.62 3.96 -7.01
C VAL A 424 -15.94 3.28 -6.69
N HIS A 425 -16.40 2.44 -7.58
CA HIS A 425 -17.78 1.95 -7.53
C HIS A 425 -17.92 0.54 -6.92
N TRP A 426 -16.81 -0.18 -6.64
CA TRP A 426 -16.87 -1.59 -6.24
C TRP A 426 -17.72 -1.88 -5.00
N VAL A 427 -17.87 -0.90 -4.10
CA VAL A 427 -18.62 -0.99 -2.85
C VAL A 427 -20.01 -0.33 -2.93
N MET A 428 -20.36 0.28 -4.07
CA MET A 428 -21.61 1.06 -4.22
C MET A 428 -22.86 0.26 -3.87
N SER A 429 -22.91 -1.02 -4.25
CA SER A 429 -24.02 -1.91 -3.90
C SER A 429 -24.23 -1.99 -2.38
N GLU A 430 -23.16 -2.17 -1.61
CA GLU A 430 -23.23 -2.29 -0.15
C GLU A 430 -23.62 -0.96 0.51
N LEU A 431 -23.08 0.16 0.02
CA LEU A 431 -23.45 1.50 0.52
C LEU A 431 -24.95 1.75 0.36
N LEU A 432 -25.51 1.45 -0.80
CA LEU A 432 -26.94 1.61 -1.08
C LEU A 432 -27.79 0.66 -0.20
N ARG A 433 -27.32 -0.58 0.00
CA ARG A 433 -28.00 -1.53 0.91
C ARG A 433 -28.06 -0.98 2.34
N ILE A 434 -26.92 -0.54 2.88
CA ILE A 434 -26.86 0.02 4.25
C ILE A 434 -27.73 1.28 4.34
N LYS A 435 -27.73 2.14 3.33
CA LYS A 435 -28.62 3.30 3.29
C LYS A 435 -30.10 2.92 3.38
N GLY A 436 -30.51 1.88 2.62
CA GLY A 436 -31.88 1.34 2.71
C GLY A 436 -32.22 0.83 4.12
N GLU A 437 -31.32 0.12 4.78
CA GLU A 437 -31.51 -0.36 6.16
C GLU A 437 -31.61 0.80 7.16
N LEU A 438 -30.74 1.81 7.05
CA LEU A 438 -30.79 3.00 7.90
C LEU A 438 -32.11 3.77 7.75
N LEU A 439 -32.64 3.87 6.52
CA LEU A 439 -33.94 4.49 6.29
C LEU A 439 -35.07 3.73 7.00
N LEU A 440 -35.07 2.40 6.97
CA LEU A 440 -36.09 1.60 7.68
C LEU A 440 -36.08 1.84 9.18
N LEU A 441 -34.91 2.14 9.78
CA LEU A 441 -34.81 2.49 11.21
C LEU A 441 -35.46 3.85 11.57
N GLN A 442 -35.70 4.75 10.61
CA GLN A 442 -36.32 6.06 10.87
C GLN A 442 -37.80 5.97 11.26
N ALA A 443 -38.48 4.86 10.97
CA ALA A 443 -39.89 4.63 11.26
C ALA A 443 -40.83 5.78 10.79
N ALA A 444 -40.50 6.47 9.69
CA ALA A 444 -41.27 7.57 9.13
C ALA A 444 -42.18 7.11 7.96
N PRO A 445 -43.26 7.81 7.64
CA PRO A 445 -44.10 7.46 6.50
C PRO A 445 -43.31 7.46 5.17
N GLY A 446 -43.48 6.44 4.32
CA GLY A 446 -42.86 6.34 2.99
C GLY A 446 -41.44 5.79 2.99
N VAL A 447 -40.79 5.58 4.12
CA VAL A 447 -39.41 5.06 4.20
C VAL A 447 -39.27 3.67 3.59
N ALA A 448 -40.28 2.81 3.70
CA ALA A 448 -40.23 1.46 3.13
C ALA A 448 -40.11 1.48 1.60
N ALA A 449 -40.80 2.39 0.92
CA ALA A 449 -40.67 2.54 -0.54
C ALA A 449 -39.30 3.08 -0.93
N ALA A 450 -38.76 4.05 -0.19
CA ALA A 450 -37.42 4.58 -0.43
C ALA A 450 -36.34 3.52 -0.15
N ALA A 451 -36.49 2.72 0.91
CA ALA A 451 -35.58 1.61 1.20
C ALA A 451 -35.62 0.54 0.09
N GLU A 452 -36.83 0.17 -0.37
CA GLU A 452 -37.00 -0.77 -1.48
C GLU A 452 -36.31 -0.29 -2.75
N ASP A 453 -36.38 1.00 -3.05
CA ASP A 453 -35.68 1.61 -4.21
C ASP A 453 -34.15 1.52 -4.06
N HIS A 454 -33.61 1.82 -2.89
CA HIS A 454 -32.18 1.65 -2.62
C HIS A 454 -31.72 0.19 -2.70
N PHE A 455 -32.49 -0.77 -2.22
CA PHE A 455 -32.16 -2.20 -2.36
C PHE A 455 -32.17 -2.66 -3.82
N ARG A 456 -33.11 -2.16 -4.63
CA ARG A 456 -33.12 -2.45 -6.07
C ARG A 456 -31.92 -1.83 -6.77
N GLN A 457 -31.55 -0.61 -6.47
CA GLN A 457 -30.35 0.02 -7.00
C GLN A 457 -29.09 -0.76 -6.57
N ALA A 458 -29.03 -1.25 -5.33
CA ALA A 458 -27.95 -2.09 -4.84
C ALA A 458 -27.83 -3.39 -5.66
N LEU A 459 -28.94 -4.06 -5.93
CA LEU A 459 -28.98 -5.24 -6.78
C LEU A 459 -28.48 -4.95 -8.22
N ASP A 460 -28.88 -3.83 -8.81
CA ASP A 460 -28.46 -3.43 -10.15
C ASP A 460 -26.95 -3.15 -10.21
N TRP A 461 -26.38 -2.52 -9.18
CA TRP A 461 -24.95 -2.33 -9.08
C TRP A 461 -24.21 -3.66 -8.93
N ALA A 462 -24.65 -4.55 -8.04
CA ALA A 462 -24.02 -5.84 -7.83
C ALA A 462 -24.00 -6.68 -9.12
N ARG A 463 -25.12 -6.72 -9.85
CA ARG A 463 -25.24 -7.46 -11.14
C ARG A 463 -24.32 -6.90 -12.21
N ARG A 464 -24.28 -5.58 -12.39
CA ARG A 464 -23.36 -4.92 -13.35
C ARG A 464 -21.90 -5.21 -13.06
N GLN A 465 -21.56 -5.36 -11.78
CA GLN A 465 -20.19 -5.62 -11.32
C GLN A 465 -19.84 -7.11 -11.28
N SER A 466 -20.80 -8.00 -11.51
CA SER A 466 -20.66 -9.45 -11.25
C SER A 466 -20.23 -9.74 -9.79
N ALA A 467 -20.76 -8.96 -8.84
CA ALA A 467 -20.47 -9.04 -7.42
C ALA A 467 -21.55 -9.86 -6.71
N LEU A 468 -21.52 -11.20 -6.88
CA LEU A 468 -22.55 -12.13 -6.41
C LEU A 468 -22.76 -12.07 -4.88
N SER A 469 -21.70 -11.84 -4.09
CA SER A 469 -21.82 -11.71 -2.64
C SER A 469 -22.62 -10.46 -2.25
N PHE A 470 -22.37 -9.32 -2.88
CA PHE A 470 -23.19 -8.13 -2.64
C PHE A 470 -24.60 -8.25 -3.21
N GLU A 471 -24.77 -8.99 -4.34
CA GLU A 471 -26.12 -9.31 -4.85
C GLU A 471 -26.91 -10.13 -3.82
N LEU A 472 -26.27 -11.09 -3.12
CA LEU A 472 -26.89 -11.86 -2.05
C LEU A 472 -27.29 -10.96 -0.87
N CYS A 473 -26.40 -10.10 -0.39
CA CYS A 473 -26.70 -9.20 0.71
C CYS A 473 -27.89 -8.28 0.39
N ALA A 474 -27.89 -7.67 -0.81
CA ALA A 474 -28.98 -6.79 -1.24
C ALA A 474 -30.30 -7.56 -1.46
N ALA A 475 -30.23 -8.78 -2.02
CA ALA A 475 -31.40 -9.64 -2.17
C ALA A 475 -32.00 -10.08 -0.82
N THR A 476 -31.14 -10.35 0.17
CA THR A 476 -31.58 -10.72 1.51
C THR A 476 -32.30 -9.54 2.20
N SER A 477 -31.75 -8.32 2.14
CA SER A 477 -32.40 -7.13 2.70
C SER A 477 -33.74 -6.83 2.00
N LEU A 478 -33.79 -6.95 0.65
CA LEU A 478 -35.04 -6.74 -0.09
C LEU A 478 -36.07 -7.81 0.18
N ALA A 479 -35.66 -9.09 0.24
CA ALA A 479 -36.55 -10.20 0.54
C ALA A 479 -37.14 -10.09 1.95
N GLN A 480 -36.36 -9.66 2.94
CA GLN A 480 -36.86 -9.40 4.27
C GLN A 480 -37.93 -8.30 4.25
N LEU A 481 -37.67 -7.18 3.58
CA LEU A 481 -38.64 -6.08 3.45
C LEU A 481 -39.93 -6.53 2.75
N GLN A 482 -39.82 -7.31 1.67
CA GLN A 482 -40.98 -7.86 0.97
C GLN A 482 -41.80 -8.82 1.82
N SER A 483 -41.14 -9.67 2.61
CA SER A 483 -41.79 -10.55 3.58
C SER A 483 -42.58 -9.75 4.62
N ASP A 484 -41.97 -8.74 5.19
CA ASP A 484 -42.59 -7.86 6.20
C ASP A 484 -43.80 -7.09 5.62
N GLN A 485 -43.82 -6.86 4.32
CA GLN A 485 -44.93 -6.25 3.59
C GLN A 485 -45.99 -7.27 3.10
N GLY A 486 -45.89 -8.54 3.50
CA GLY A 486 -46.84 -9.59 3.10
C GLY A 486 -46.69 -10.09 1.65
N ARG A 487 -45.48 -9.99 1.09
CA ARG A 487 -45.10 -10.46 -0.25
C ARG A 487 -44.09 -11.62 -0.19
N PRO A 488 -44.35 -12.72 0.54
CA PRO A 488 -43.36 -13.78 0.76
C PRO A 488 -43.01 -14.54 -0.53
N ALA A 489 -43.93 -14.63 -1.49
CA ALA A 489 -43.67 -15.31 -2.79
C ALA A 489 -42.64 -14.55 -3.63
N ASP A 490 -42.69 -13.19 -3.65
CA ASP A 490 -41.72 -12.37 -4.35
C ASP A 490 -40.35 -12.45 -3.66
N ALA A 491 -40.35 -12.39 -2.33
CA ALA A 491 -39.16 -12.53 -1.50
C ALA A 491 -38.44 -13.87 -1.75
N MET A 492 -39.19 -14.96 -1.75
CA MET A 492 -38.67 -16.31 -2.01
C MET A 492 -38.06 -16.41 -3.42
N ALA A 493 -38.81 -15.99 -4.45
CA ALA A 493 -38.37 -16.08 -5.84
C ALA A 493 -37.07 -15.28 -6.06
N LEU A 494 -36.98 -14.07 -5.51
CA LEU A 494 -35.79 -13.23 -5.57
C LEU A 494 -34.60 -13.93 -4.92
N LEU A 495 -34.71 -14.30 -3.66
CA LEU A 495 -33.58 -14.80 -2.87
C LEU A 495 -33.09 -16.16 -3.39
N GLN A 496 -34.01 -17.07 -3.77
CA GLN A 496 -33.65 -18.34 -4.40
C GLN A 496 -32.84 -18.15 -5.67
N SER A 497 -33.22 -17.19 -6.52
CA SER A 497 -32.55 -16.95 -7.80
C SER A 497 -31.08 -16.54 -7.63
N VAL A 498 -30.74 -15.91 -6.52
CA VAL A 498 -29.36 -15.49 -6.19
C VAL A 498 -28.63 -16.59 -5.42
N TYR A 499 -29.25 -17.18 -4.40
CA TYR A 499 -28.66 -18.19 -3.54
C TYR A 499 -28.17 -19.42 -4.30
N HIS A 500 -28.95 -19.93 -5.26
CA HIS A 500 -28.62 -21.11 -6.04
C HIS A 500 -27.45 -20.93 -7.04
N ARG A 501 -26.94 -19.72 -7.19
CA ARG A 501 -25.75 -19.45 -8.02
C ARG A 501 -24.45 -19.68 -7.27
N PHE A 502 -24.48 -19.81 -5.94
CA PHE A 502 -23.30 -20.14 -5.14
C PHE A 502 -22.98 -21.63 -5.25
N THR A 503 -21.69 -21.94 -5.32
CA THR A 503 -21.16 -23.30 -5.43
C THR A 503 -20.27 -23.69 -4.26
N GLU A 504 -19.94 -22.72 -3.38
CA GLU A 504 -19.09 -22.89 -2.22
C GLU A 504 -19.46 -21.88 -1.12
N GLY A 505 -18.86 -21.98 0.06
CA GLY A 505 -18.97 -21.00 1.13
C GLY A 505 -20.27 -21.02 1.92
N PHE A 506 -21.02 -22.12 1.89
CA PHE A 506 -22.35 -22.23 2.55
C PHE A 506 -22.30 -22.06 4.07
N GLU A 507 -21.12 -22.14 4.67
CA GLU A 507 -20.91 -21.89 6.11
C GLU A 507 -20.63 -20.42 6.43
N THR A 508 -20.55 -19.53 5.44
CA THR A 508 -20.38 -18.10 5.68
C THR A 508 -21.64 -17.48 6.30
N ALA A 509 -21.47 -16.39 7.04
CA ALA A 509 -22.57 -15.74 7.77
C ALA A 509 -23.70 -15.32 6.83
N ASP A 510 -23.37 -14.74 5.67
CA ASP A 510 -24.35 -14.23 4.72
C ASP A 510 -25.16 -15.36 4.05
N LEU A 511 -24.50 -16.46 3.64
CA LEU A 511 -25.19 -17.61 3.03
C LEU A 511 -26.05 -18.36 4.06
N ARG A 512 -25.61 -18.49 5.31
CA ARG A 512 -26.44 -19.05 6.39
C ARG A 512 -27.64 -18.16 6.69
N GLY A 513 -27.46 -16.83 6.73
CA GLY A 513 -28.56 -15.88 6.92
C GLY A 513 -29.59 -15.94 5.79
N ALA A 514 -29.13 -15.96 4.54
CA ALA A 514 -29.99 -16.11 3.38
C ALA A 514 -30.77 -17.45 3.38
N LYS A 515 -30.10 -18.56 3.75
CA LYS A 515 -30.73 -19.88 3.88
C LYS A 515 -31.80 -19.87 4.97
N ALA A 516 -31.52 -19.31 6.15
CA ALA A 516 -32.48 -19.21 7.23
C ALA A 516 -33.73 -18.40 6.82
N LEU A 517 -33.55 -17.30 6.07
CA LEU A 517 -34.68 -16.53 5.54
C LEU A 517 -35.48 -17.34 4.51
N LEU A 518 -34.82 -18.05 3.60
CA LEU A 518 -35.49 -18.94 2.63
C LEU A 518 -36.33 -20.01 3.33
N ASP A 519 -35.81 -20.61 4.40
CA ASP A 519 -36.53 -21.64 5.18
C ASP A 519 -37.73 -21.04 5.95
N ALA A 520 -37.64 -19.79 6.37
CA ALA A 520 -38.75 -19.09 7.03
C ALA A 520 -39.85 -18.62 6.05
N LEU A 521 -39.55 -18.49 4.77
CA LEU A 521 -40.49 -18.09 3.70
C LEU A 521 -41.27 -19.28 3.13
N GLN A 522 -40.88 -20.53 3.44
CA GLN A 522 -41.59 -21.75 3.03
C GLN A 522 -42.87 -22.00 3.85
#